data_d91b957330a72a8ee32b822e3b8cb72d
#
_entry.id   d91b957330a72a8ee32b822e3b8cb72d
#
_cell.length_a   1.000
_cell.length_b   1.000
_cell.length_c   1.000
_cell.angle_alpha   90.00
_cell.angle_beta   90.00
_cell.angle_gamma   90.00
#
_symmetry.space_group_name_H-M   'P 1'
#
loop_
_entity.id
_entity.type
_entity.pdbx_description
1 polymer ?
#
loop_
_entity_poly.entity_id
_entity_poly.type
_entity_poly.pdbx_seq_one_letter_code
_entity_poly.pdbx_strand_id
1 'polypeptide(L)'
;MNNFFTHPMRPFFVGAAILAIVGALSFFISPDDLILHRKIFLEFMLPAAYGGFLTASMLEWTNYKGNLKPIATILAVLLLAGLVLLPFSPQTASFLVAAYWLMLLLFCAWLFWLDRNTDNFTLLMLLAAFMVCQTAYAMTDSLKLLRAQVHLNMAAVMFVSIRVSILLGAEALKESTLKDPVFIPNVVYKNIAITFLLLHAAAELWLPAQTAAFTAFAVGFILLAKLRELHHHELLRKHYIRTYYFLQLFAAIGYLWMGINKLIDEPTADPLHMVTLGGILGSMMMIWLTAGLWHSGFTKLDYPKLCRLAVLCLFTAALSRACLMYVDELFFITIPAILIAIVFVLYLATFVPIFRNNAFTDDPE
;
A
#
# COMPACT_ATOMS: atom_id res chain seq x y z
N MET A 1 6.15 -29.68 -8.67
CA MET A 1 7.00 -28.56 -9.16
C MET A 1 6.88 -27.40 -8.18
N ASN A 2 7.92 -26.61 -8.00
CA ASN A 2 7.83 -25.43 -7.13
C ASN A 2 7.21 -24.26 -7.92
N ASN A 3 5.96 -23.94 -7.62
CA ASN A 3 5.20 -22.89 -8.32
C ASN A 3 5.55 -21.46 -7.84
N PHE A 4 6.44 -21.30 -6.87
CA PHE A 4 6.77 -20.02 -6.26
C PHE A 4 7.30 -18.98 -7.27
N PHE A 5 8.13 -19.39 -8.22
CA PHE A 5 8.74 -18.51 -9.24
C PHE A 5 8.00 -18.50 -10.58
N THR A 6 6.79 -19.08 -10.67
CA THR A 6 6.03 -19.09 -11.93
C THR A 6 5.52 -17.71 -12.31
N HIS A 7 5.25 -16.85 -11.32
CA HIS A 7 4.80 -15.49 -11.55
C HIS A 7 5.51 -14.48 -10.61
N PRO A 8 5.93 -13.29 -11.13
CA PRO A 8 6.68 -12.29 -10.35
C PRO A 8 5.99 -11.78 -9.08
N MET A 9 4.65 -11.71 -9.06
CA MET A 9 3.88 -11.27 -7.89
C MET A 9 4.32 -11.97 -6.60
N ARG A 10 4.53 -13.27 -6.65
CA ARG A 10 4.82 -14.09 -5.47
C ARG A 10 6.15 -13.75 -4.79
N PRO A 11 7.30 -13.76 -5.49
CA PRO A 11 8.57 -13.38 -4.87
C PRO A 11 8.61 -11.92 -4.45
N PHE A 12 7.93 -11.01 -5.18
CA PHE A 12 7.87 -9.61 -4.79
C PHE A 12 7.04 -9.38 -3.52
N PHE A 13 5.88 -10.02 -3.35
CA PHE A 13 5.09 -9.92 -2.13
C PHE A 13 5.81 -10.53 -0.92
N VAL A 14 6.48 -11.66 -1.12
CA VAL A 14 7.31 -12.28 -0.07
C VAL A 14 8.50 -11.37 0.28
N GLY A 15 9.18 -10.81 -0.71
CA GLY A 15 10.27 -9.85 -0.51
C GLY A 15 9.81 -8.60 0.24
N ALA A 16 8.67 -8.03 -0.15
CA ALA A 16 8.08 -6.89 0.54
C ALA A 16 7.71 -7.21 2.00
N ALA A 17 7.18 -8.42 2.26
CA ALA A 17 6.86 -8.87 3.63
C ALA A 17 8.14 -9.00 4.49
N ILE A 18 9.23 -9.55 3.94
CA ILE A 18 10.53 -9.61 4.61
C ILE A 18 11.06 -8.21 4.92
N LEU A 19 10.99 -7.29 3.93
CA LEU A 19 11.41 -5.91 4.12
C LEU A 19 10.57 -5.18 5.17
N ALA A 20 9.27 -5.47 5.27
CA ALA A 20 8.42 -4.92 6.31
C ALA A 20 8.83 -5.40 7.71
N ILE A 21 9.22 -6.67 7.87
CA ILE A 21 9.78 -7.20 9.12
C ILE A 21 11.08 -6.46 9.48
N VAL A 22 12.00 -6.37 8.52
CA VAL A 22 13.30 -5.68 8.74
C VAL A 22 13.06 -4.21 9.07
N GLY A 23 12.18 -3.51 8.35
CA GLY A 23 11.83 -2.13 8.61
C GLY A 23 11.18 -1.90 9.97
N ALA A 24 10.30 -2.81 10.41
CA ALA A 24 9.69 -2.73 11.74
C ALA A 24 10.72 -2.95 12.86
N LEU A 25 11.64 -3.91 12.67
CA LEU A 25 12.64 -4.26 13.66
C LEU A 25 13.92 -3.39 13.60
N SER A 26 14.04 -2.47 12.63
CA SER A 26 15.22 -1.60 12.49
C SER A 26 15.48 -0.74 13.72
N PHE A 27 14.46 -0.36 14.48
CA PHE A 27 14.60 0.37 15.74
C PHE A 27 15.40 -0.40 16.81
N PHE A 28 15.38 -1.72 16.81
CA PHE A 28 16.17 -2.53 17.75
C PHE A 28 17.62 -2.68 17.32
N ILE A 29 17.92 -2.44 16.03
CA ILE A 29 19.27 -2.52 15.47
C ILE A 29 19.95 -1.16 15.56
N SER A 30 19.23 -0.09 15.28
CA SER A 30 19.70 1.29 15.22
C SER A 30 18.64 2.24 15.77
N PRO A 31 18.48 2.34 17.12
CA PRO A 31 17.41 3.12 17.75
C PRO A 31 17.41 4.59 17.34
N ASP A 32 18.59 5.17 17.13
CA ASP A 32 18.75 6.57 16.77
C ASP A 32 18.58 6.85 15.27
N ASP A 33 18.52 5.81 14.42
CA ASP A 33 18.39 5.95 12.97
C ASP A 33 16.95 5.78 12.47
N LEU A 34 16.14 6.80 12.73
CA LEU A 34 14.78 6.87 12.17
C LEU A 34 14.76 6.92 10.63
N ILE A 35 15.89 7.29 9.99
CA ILE A 35 16.01 7.38 8.54
C ILE A 35 16.01 5.98 7.93
N LEU A 36 16.71 5.04 8.56
CA LEU A 36 16.77 3.65 8.10
C LEU A 36 15.36 3.02 8.04
N HIS A 37 14.57 3.18 9.11
CA HIS A 37 13.17 2.73 9.14
C HIS A 37 12.35 3.28 7.97
N ARG A 38 12.43 4.59 7.73
CA ARG A 38 11.69 5.28 6.65
C ARG A 38 12.13 4.79 5.28
N LYS A 39 13.44 4.66 5.05
CA LYS A 39 14.01 4.15 3.78
C LYS A 39 13.55 2.73 3.51
N ILE A 40 13.65 1.81 4.47
CA ILE A 40 13.23 0.42 4.25
C ILE A 40 11.76 0.34 3.86
N PHE A 41 10.87 1.08 4.52
CA PHE A 41 9.45 1.07 4.16
C PHE A 41 9.18 1.77 2.83
N LEU A 42 9.62 3.03 2.67
CA LEU A 42 9.22 3.87 1.54
C LEU A 42 10.02 3.59 0.27
N GLU A 43 11.32 3.29 0.39
CA GLU A 43 12.21 3.10 -0.76
C GLU A 43 12.36 1.63 -1.19
N PHE A 44 12.06 0.66 -0.33
CA PHE A 44 12.27 -0.75 -0.68
C PHE A 44 11.02 -1.60 -0.55
N MET A 45 10.33 -1.59 0.59
CA MET A 45 9.14 -2.42 0.82
C MET A 45 7.99 -2.03 -0.10
N LEU A 46 7.65 -0.73 -0.15
CA LEU A 46 6.57 -0.25 -1.01
C LEU A 46 6.86 -0.47 -2.50
N PRO A 47 8.02 -0.11 -3.06
CA PRO A 47 8.36 -0.45 -4.44
C PRO A 47 8.26 -1.96 -4.73
N ALA A 48 8.77 -2.83 -3.86
CA ALA A 48 8.61 -4.28 -4.02
C ALA A 48 7.13 -4.69 -4.09
N ALA A 49 6.29 -4.13 -3.22
CA ALA A 49 4.84 -4.36 -3.24
C ALA A 49 4.21 -3.92 -4.57
N TYR A 50 4.58 -2.75 -5.10
CA TYR A 50 4.11 -2.27 -6.41
C TYR A 50 4.59 -3.14 -7.56
N GLY A 51 5.85 -3.59 -7.53
CA GLY A 51 6.37 -4.50 -8.55
C GLY A 51 5.59 -5.80 -8.62
N GLY A 52 5.30 -6.39 -7.46
CA GLY A 52 4.46 -7.59 -7.36
C GLY A 52 3.03 -7.36 -7.86
N PHE A 53 2.40 -6.29 -7.39
CA PHE A 53 1.03 -5.94 -7.74
C PHE A 53 0.88 -5.60 -9.23
N LEU A 54 1.71 -4.69 -9.76
CA LEU A 54 1.57 -4.23 -11.14
C LEU A 54 1.94 -5.31 -12.15
N THR A 55 2.88 -6.20 -11.88
CA THR A 55 3.17 -7.32 -12.77
C THR A 55 1.99 -8.29 -12.91
N ALA A 56 1.17 -8.47 -11.86
CA ALA A 56 -0.07 -9.24 -11.95
C ALA A 56 -1.17 -8.43 -12.65
N SER A 57 -1.44 -7.22 -12.16
CA SER A 57 -2.55 -6.40 -12.64
C SER A 57 -2.42 -5.96 -14.09
N MET A 58 -1.21 -5.79 -14.63
CA MET A 58 -1.02 -5.42 -16.03
C MET A 58 -1.51 -6.49 -17.01
N LEU A 59 -1.47 -7.76 -16.64
CA LEU A 59 -2.03 -8.84 -17.46
C LEU A 59 -3.55 -8.75 -17.55
N GLU A 60 -4.22 -8.35 -16.45
CA GLU A 60 -5.68 -8.17 -16.41
C GLU A 60 -6.14 -6.84 -17.05
N TRP A 61 -5.31 -5.79 -16.97
CA TRP A 61 -5.68 -4.44 -17.45
C TRP A 61 -5.31 -4.20 -18.91
N THR A 62 -4.56 -5.10 -19.50
CA THR A 62 -4.14 -5.07 -20.90
C THR A 62 -4.28 -6.45 -21.53
N ASN A 63 -4.23 -6.54 -22.85
CA ASN A 63 -4.26 -7.82 -23.57
C ASN A 63 -2.86 -8.48 -23.65
N TYR A 64 -1.90 -8.03 -22.85
CA TYR A 64 -0.54 -8.51 -22.89
C TYR A 64 -0.42 -9.93 -22.29
N LYS A 65 0.05 -10.87 -23.11
CA LYS A 65 0.31 -12.28 -22.71
C LYS A 65 1.80 -12.65 -22.82
N GLY A 66 2.67 -11.65 -22.81
CA GLY A 66 4.10 -11.87 -22.95
C GLY A 66 4.81 -12.27 -21.67
N ASN A 67 6.11 -12.48 -21.77
CA ASN A 67 6.95 -12.91 -20.66
C ASN A 67 7.28 -11.74 -19.72
N LEU A 68 6.92 -11.85 -18.45
CA LEU A 68 7.20 -10.87 -17.40
C LEU A 68 8.58 -11.04 -16.74
N LYS A 69 9.29 -12.15 -16.99
CA LYS A 69 10.58 -12.42 -16.33
C LYS A 69 11.63 -11.34 -16.54
N PRO A 70 11.81 -10.78 -17.77
CA PRO A 70 12.83 -9.75 -17.98
C PRO A 70 12.60 -8.51 -17.10
N ILE A 71 11.39 -7.95 -17.12
CA ILE A 71 11.07 -6.77 -16.31
C ILE A 71 11.16 -7.08 -14.82
N ALA A 72 10.66 -8.22 -14.38
CA ALA A 72 10.75 -8.64 -12.98
C ALA A 72 12.21 -8.79 -12.52
N THR A 73 13.08 -9.33 -13.37
CA THR A 73 14.52 -9.45 -13.07
C THR A 73 15.17 -8.08 -12.93
N ILE A 74 14.90 -7.15 -13.87
CA ILE A 74 15.45 -5.78 -13.80
C ILE A 74 15.00 -5.09 -12.50
N LEU A 75 13.70 -5.16 -12.20
CA LEU A 75 13.14 -4.57 -10.98
C LEU A 75 13.76 -5.17 -9.71
N ALA A 76 13.90 -6.50 -9.65
CA ALA A 76 14.53 -7.18 -8.52
C ALA A 76 16.01 -6.80 -8.36
N VAL A 77 16.76 -6.74 -9.46
CA VAL A 77 18.18 -6.35 -9.43
C VAL A 77 18.34 -4.91 -8.93
N LEU A 78 17.52 -3.97 -9.38
CA LEU A 78 17.57 -2.57 -8.93
C LEU A 78 17.31 -2.46 -7.43
N LEU A 79 16.30 -3.16 -6.89
CA LEU A 79 16.00 -3.14 -5.46
C LEU A 79 17.10 -3.82 -4.64
N LEU A 80 17.58 -4.99 -5.05
CA LEU A 80 18.62 -5.72 -4.34
C LEU A 80 19.95 -4.95 -4.35
N ALA A 81 20.33 -4.36 -5.49
CA ALA A 81 21.50 -3.50 -5.58
C ALA A 81 21.36 -2.26 -4.66
N GLY A 82 20.18 -1.65 -4.62
CA GLY A 82 19.89 -0.56 -3.70
C GLY A 82 20.04 -0.97 -2.24
N LEU A 83 19.47 -2.11 -1.85
CA LEU A 83 19.62 -2.64 -0.47
C LEU A 83 21.06 -2.93 -0.08
N VAL A 84 21.84 -3.52 -0.99
CA VAL A 84 23.28 -3.80 -0.75
C VAL A 84 24.06 -2.50 -0.62
N LEU A 85 23.73 -1.47 -1.40
CA LEU A 85 24.42 -0.18 -1.37
C LEU A 85 23.95 0.74 -0.24
N LEU A 86 22.78 0.49 0.36
CA LEU A 86 22.19 1.37 1.38
C LEU A 86 23.15 1.71 2.54
N PRO A 87 23.90 0.76 3.14
CA PRO A 87 24.82 1.08 4.23
C PRO A 87 26.09 1.80 3.78
N PHE A 88 26.46 1.73 2.50
CA PHE A 88 27.71 2.31 1.97
C PHE A 88 27.50 3.65 1.27
N SER A 89 26.39 3.78 0.53
CA SER A 89 26.02 4.95 -0.23
C SER A 89 24.50 5.11 -0.29
N PRO A 90 23.87 5.66 0.77
CA PRO A 90 22.44 5.84 0.84
C PRO A 90 21.87 6.64 -0.35
N GLN A 91 22.61 7.61 -0.84
CA GLN A 91 22.22 8.41 -2.00
C GLN A 91 22.18 7.58 -3.29
N THR A 92 23.20 6.76 -3.55
CA THR A 92 23.21 5.85 -4.71
C THR A 92 22.08 4.83 -4.62
N ALA A 93 21.80 4.31 -3.43
CA ALA A 93 20.66 3.42 -3.18
C ALA A 93 19.34 4.10 -3.57
N SER A 94 19.12 5.37 -3.16
CA SER A 94 17.94 6.15 -3.50
C SER A 94 17.82 6.42 -5.01
N PHE A 95 18.93 6.61 -5.75
CA PHE A 95 18.90 6.71 -7.22
C PHE A 95 18.52 5.39 -7.90
N LEU A 96 18.95 4.24 -7.36
CA LEU A 96 18.51 2.93 -7.88
C LEU A 96 17.01 2.72 -7.68
N VAL A 97 16.44 3.20 -6.58
CA VAL A 97 14.98 3.19 -6.38
C VAL A 97 14.28 4.15 -7.35
N ALA A 98 14.87 5.32 -7.67
CA ALA A 98 14.35 6.19 -8.72
C ALA A 98 14.35 5.50 -10.10
N ALA A 99 15.44 4.78 -10.42
CA ALA A 99 15.52 3.96 -11.63
C ALA A 99 14.48 2.82 -11.64
N TYR A 100 14.19 2.22 -10.49
CA TYR A 100 13.10 1.25 -10.32
C TYR A 100 11.74 1.84 -10.72
N TRP A 101 11.40 3.03 -10.19
CA TRP A 101 10.15 3.71 -10.53
C TRP A 101 10.08 4.09 -12.02
N LEU A 102 11.21 4.52 -12.61
CA LEU A 102 11.31 4.80 -14.04
C LEU A 102 11.04 3.54 -14.87
N MET A 103 11.67 2.41 -14.52
CA MET A 103 11.47 1.16 -15.24
C MET A 103 10.02 0.67 -15.15
N LEU A 104 9.39 0.82 -13.98
CA LEU A 104 7.98 0.46 -13.78
C LEU A 104 7.04 1.38 -14.58
N LEU A 105 7.33 2.69 -14.60
CA LEU A 105 6.61 3.67 -15.42
C LEU A 105 6.72 3.33 -16.91
N LEU A 106 7.94 3.08 -17.42
CA LEU A 106 8.16 2.76 -18.83
C LEU A 106 7.47 1.46 -19.23
N PHE A 107 7.51 0.45 -18.37
CA PHE A 107 6.83 -0.82 -18.61
C PHE A 107 5.31 -0.64 -18.70
N CYS A 108 4.68 0.04 -17.74
CA CYS A 108 3.24 0.30 -17.79
C CYS A 108 2.85 1.18 -18.97
N ALA A 109 3.62 2.23 -19.26
CA ALA A 109 3.38 3.12 -20.39
C ALA A 109 3.47 2.37 -21.74
N TRP A 110 4.47 1.50 -21.89
CA TRP A 110 4.61 0.65 -23.06
C TRP A 110 3.41 -0.27 -23.27
N LEU A 111 2.92 -0.92 -22.21
CA LEU A 111 1.76 -1.82 -22.28
C LEU A 111 0.48 -1.06 -22.64
N PHE A 112 0.23 0.11 -22.02
CA PHE A 112 -0.94 0.93 -22.35
C PHE A 112 -0.88 1.49 -23.76
N TRP A 113 0.31 1.82 -24.26
CA TRP A 113 0.50 2.24 -25.65
C TRP A 113 0.18 1.10 -26.64
N LEU A 114 0.65 -0.14 -26.36
CA LEU A 114 0.34 -1.31 -27.18
C LEU A 114 -1.16 -1.61 -27.25
N ASP A 115 -1.84 -1.50 -26.12
CA ASP A 115 -3.26 -1.85 -25.98
C ASP A 115 -4.19 -0.65 -26.28
N ARG A 116 -3.61 0.53 -26.58
CA ARG A 116 -4.34 1.81 -26.74
C ARG A 116 -5.28 2.12 -25.57
N ASN A 117 -4.89 1.71 -24.37
CA ASN A 117 -5.69 1.86 -23.16
C ASN A 117 -5.41 3.23 -22.51
N THR A 118 -6.43 4.08 -22.45
CA THR A 118 -6.36 5.39 -21.80
C THR A 118 -7.01 5.41 -20.41
N ASP A 119 -7.74 4.37 -20.02
CA ASP A 119 -8.54 4.35 -18.79
C ASP A 119 -7.68 4.37 -17.52
N ASN A 120 -6.42 3.93 -17.64
CA ASN A 120 -5.47 3.85 -16.53
C ASN A 120 -4.40 4.96 -16.55
N PHE A 121 -4.62 6.07 -17.28
CA PHE A 121 -3.67 7.17 -17.37
C PHE A 121 -3.26 7.73 -15.99
N THR A 122 -4.19 7.75 -15.02
CA THR A 122 -3.91 8.14 -13.64
C THR A 122 -2.78 7.32 -13.00
N LEU A 123 -2.64 6.03 -13.34
CA LEU A 123 -1.52 5.21 -12.88
C LEU A 123 -0.19 5.74 -13.38
N LEU A 124 -0.10 6.11 -14.67
CA LEU A 124 1.14 6.65 -15.24
C LEU A 124 1.51 7.97 -14.57
N MET A 125 0.54 8.83 -14.29
CA MET A 125 0.78 10.07 -13.53
C MET A 125 1.30 9.79 -12.12
N LEU A 126 0.75 8.80 -11.41
CA LEU A 126 1.20 8.41 -10.08
C LEU A 126 2.63 7.83 -10.12
N LEU A 127 2.94 6.94 -11.08
CA LEU A 127 4.28 6.39 -11.24
C LEU A 127 5.31 7.47 -11.61
N ALA A 128 4.93 8.42 -12.46
CA ALA A 128 5.77 9.58 -12.77
C ALA A 128 6.01 10.46 -11.53
N ALA A 129 4.98 10.69 -10.72
CA ALA A 129 5.10 11.44 -9.47
C ALA A 129 6.03 10.73 -8.47
N PHE A 130 5.93 9.40 -8.32
CA PHE A 130 6.87 8.62 -7.51
C PHE A 130 8.30 8.74 -8.01
N MET A 131 8.53 8.59 -9.32
CA MET A 131 9.85 8.71 -9.93
C MET A 131 10.44 10.10 -9.68
N VAL A 132 9.68 11.17 -9.94
CA VAL A 132 10.14 12.56 -9.74
C VAL A 132 10.44 12.82 -8.26
N CYS A 133 9.53 12.44 -7.36
CA CYS A 133 9.68 12.65 -5.92
C CYS A 133 10.89 11.87 -5.38
N GLN A 134 11.09 10.64 -5.83
CA GLN A 134 12.23 9.80 -5.44
C GLN A 134 13.55 10.34 -5.97
N THR A 135 13.59 10.83 -7.24
CA THR A 135 14.78 11.46 -7.81
C THR A 135 15.14 12.73 -7.05
N ALA A 136 14.14 13.58 -6.78
CA ALA A 136 14.35 14.79 -5.99
C ALA A 136 14.85 14.48 -4.57
N TYR A 137 14.31 13.43 -3.93
CA TYR A 137 14.79 12.96 -2.63
C TYR A 137 16.25 12.48 -2.71
N ALA A 138 16.62 11.69 -3.70
CA ALA A 138 18.00 11.23 -3.90
C ALA A 138 18.99 12.39 -4.12
N MET A 139 18.53 13.51 -4.70
CA MET A 139 19.36 14.71 -4.94
C MET A 139 19.49 15.62 -3.72
N THR A 140 18.46 15.68 -2.84
CA THR A 140 18.35 16.73 -1.80
C THR A 140 18.33 16.20 -0.38
N ASP A 141 18.10 14.90 -0.19
CA ASP A 141 17.87 14.21 1.10
C ASP A 141 16.78 14.87 1.97
N SER A 142 15.81 15.53 1.32
CA SER A 142 14.76 16.27 2.00
C SER A 142 13.66 15.36 2.54
N LEU A 143 13.50 15.31 3.87
CA LEU A 143 12.45 14.53 4.53
C LEU A 143 11.02 14.94 4.12
N LYS A 144 10.81 16.18 3.64
CA LYS A 144 9.52 16.60 3.08
C LYS A 144 9.11 15.77 1.87
N LEU A 145 10.09 15.36 1.04
CA LEU A 145 9.84 14.51 -0.12
C LEU A 145 9.43 13.09 0.28
N LEU A 146 10.02 12.53 1.34
CA LEU A 146 9.55 11.24 1.89
C LEU A 146 8.13 11.33 2.45
N ARG A 147 7.78 12.44 3.11
CA ARG A 147 6.40 12.68 3.55
C ARG A 147 5.43 12.79 2.37
N ALA A 148 5.79 13.53 1.33
CA ALA A 148 4.99 13.63 0.11
C ALA A 148 4.77 12.24 -0.52
N GLN A 149 5.78 11.36 -0.53
CA GLN A 149 5.62 9.97 -0.98
C GLN A 149 4.57 9.19 -0.19
N VAL A 150 4.39 9.44 1.11
CA VAL A 150 3.29 8.81 1.89
C VAL A 150 1.94 9.17 1.28
N HIS A 151 1.73 10.45 0.93
CA HIS A 151 0.46 10.89 0.34
C HIS A 151 0.28 10.37 -1.09
N LEU A 152 1.36 10.26 -1.87
CA LEU A 152 1.34 9.59 -3.18
C LEU A 152 0.98 8.10 -3.04
N ASN A 153 1.50 7.41 -2.02
CA ASN A 153 1.13 6.02 -1.74
C ASN A 153 -0.35 5.89 -1.39
N MET A 154 -0.89 6.81 -0.57
CA MET A 154 -2.32 6.80 -0.28
C MET A 154 -3.17 7.09 -1.54
N ALA A 155 -2.69 7.97 -2.45
CA ALA A 155 -3.35 8.22 -3.73
C ALA A 155 -3.35 6.96 -4.62
N ALA A 156 -2.26 6.19 -4.63
CA ALA A 156 -2.19 4.92 -5.34
C ALA A 156 -3.09 3.85 -4.71
N VAL A 157 -3.18 3.79 -3.37
CA VAL A 157 -4.18 2.95 -2.67
C VAL A 157 -5.59 3.33 -3.11
N MET A 158 -5.90 4.63 -3.19
CA MET A 158 -7.21 5.09 -3.68
C MET A 158 -7.44 4.74 -5.14
N PHE A 159 -6.42 4.81 -6.00
CA PHE A 159 -6.54 4.39 -7.39
C PHE A 159 -6.95 2.91 -7.50
N VAL A 160 -6.32 2.03 -6.73
CA VAL A 160 -6.61 0.59 -6.72
C VAL A 160 -7.92 0.28 -5.97
N SER A 161 -8.31 1.12 -5.02
CA SER A 161 -9.45 0.88 -4.11
C SER A 161 -10.75 0.52 -4.82
N ILE A 162 -11.00 1.05 -6.03
CA ILE A 162 -12.23 0.76 -6.78
C ILE A 162 -12.29 -0.72 -7.20
N ARG A 163 -11.17 -1.29 -7.64
CA ARG A 163 -11.09 -2.70 -8.04
C ARG A 163 -11.26 -3.61 -6.83
N VAL A 164 -10.60 -3.25 -5.74
CA VAL A 164 -10.74 -3.97 -4.46
C VAL A 164 -12.19 -3.90 -3.97
N SER A 165 -12.83 -2.72 -4.01
CA SER A 165 -14.23 -2.57 -3.59
C SER A 165 -15.19 -3.37 -4.47
N ILE A 166 -14.97 -3.40 -5.79
CA ILE A 166 -15.80 -4.21 -6.71
C ILE A 166 -15.66 -5.70 -6.38
N LEU A 167 -14.42 -6.20 -6.26
CA LEU A 167 -14.16 -7.60 -5.98
C LEU A 167 -14.74 -8.03 -4.63
N LEU A 168 -14.43 -7.29 -3.57
CA LEU A 168 -14.93 -7.60 -2.23
C LEU A 168 -16.45 -7.43 -2.13
N GLY A 169 -17.01 -6.38 -2.75
CA GLY A 169 -18.44 -6.10 -2.76
C GLY A 169 -19.24 -7.15 -3.54
N ALA A 170 -18.77 -7.53 -4.73
CA ALA A 170 -19.40 -8.56 -5.53
C ALA A 170 -19.39 -9.92 -4.80
N GLU A 171 -18.25 -10.29 -4.20
CA GLU A 171 -18.13 -11.53 -3.41
C GLU A 171 -19.06 -11.52 -2.18
N ALA A 172 -19.16 -10.38 -1.49
CA ALA A 172 -20.04 -10.25 -0.33
C ALA A 172 -21.52 -10.40 -0.71
N LEU A 173 -21.91 -9.91 -1.89
CA LEU A 173 -23.29 -9.94 -2.37
C LEU A 173 -23.74 -11.31 -2.91
N LYS A 174 -22.82 -12.21 -3.30
CA LYS A 174 -23.15 -13.59 -3.71
C LYS A 174 -23.97 -14.34 -2.67
N GLU A 175 -23.73 -14.06 -1.37
CA GLU A 175 -24.42 -14.71 -0.25
C GLU A 175 -25.43 -13.77 0.43
N SER A 176 -25.84 -12.68 -0.25
CA SER A 176 -26.83 -11.75 0.29
C SER A 176 -28.27 -12.27 0.07
N THR A 177 -29.19 -11.78 0.88
CA THR A 177 -30.62 -12.09 0.76
C THR A 177 -31.34 -11.15 -0.23
N LEU A 178 -30.63 -10.20 -0.82
CA LEU A 178 -31.18 -9.23 -1.75
C LEU A 178 -31.45 -9.88 -3.11
N LYS A 179 -32.48 -9.42 -3.79
CA LYS A 179 -32.82 -9.88 -5.15
C LYS A 179 -31.89 -9.18 -6.15
N ASP A 180 -31.13 -9.97 -6.91
CA ASP A 180 -30.21 -9.50 -7.97
C ASP A 180 -29.30 -8.32 -7.53
N PRO A 181 -28.56 -8.44 -6.41
CA PRO A 181 -27.78 -7.35 -5.88
C PRO A 181 -26.55 -7.07 -6.76
N VAL A 182 -26.31 -5.80 -7.07
CA VAL A 182 -25.14 -5.33 -7.82
C VAL A 182 -24.36 -4.35 -6.95
N PHE A 183 -23.05 -4.59 -6.78
CA PHE A 183 -22.18 -3.64 -6.10
C PHE A 183 -21.81 -2.49 -7.04
N ILE A 184 -22.12 -1.25 -6.64
CA ILE A 184 -21.81 -0.04 -7.41
C ILE A 184 -20.75 0.77 -6.65
N PRO A 185 -19.49 0.80 -7.14
CA PRO A 185 -18.44 1.56 -6.51
C PRO A 185 -18.58 3.07 -6.78
N ASN A 186 -18.10 3.88 -5.84
CA ASN A 186 -18.16 5.33 -5.99
C ASN A 186 -16.93 5.88 -6.72
N VAL A 187 -16.97 5.89 -8.04
CA VAL A 187 -15.89 6.39 -8.91
C VAL A 187 -15.60 7.88 -8.69
N VAL A 188 -16.63 8.69 -8.44
CA VAL A 188 -16.50 10.14 -8.25
C VAL A 188 -15.68 10.42 -6.99
N TYR A 189 -16.02 9.81 -5.86
CA TYR A 189 -15.28 10.03 -4.61
C TYR A 189 -13.86 9.48 -4.69
N LYS A 190 -13.62 8.37 -5.40
CA LYS A 190 -12.27 7.88 -5.67
C LYS A 190 -11.43 8.94 -6.41
N ASN A 191 -11.95 9.50 -7.49
CA ASN A 191 -11.19 10.48 -8.29
C ASN A 191 -10.94 11.78 -7.50
N ILE A 192 -11.93 12.26 -6.76
CA ILE A 192 -11.77 13.42 -5.88
C ILE A 192 -10.74 13.12 -4.78
N ALA A 193 -10.76 11.93 -4.17
CA ALA A 193 -9.78 11.54 -3.16
C ALA A 193 -8.35 11.55 -3.71
N ILE A 194 -8.12 10.98 -4.90
CA ILE A 194 -6.80 11.01 -5.56
C ILE A 194 -6.37 12.46 -5.79
N THR A 195 -7.25 13.31 -6.32
CA THR A 195 -6.94 14.73 -6.58
C THR A 195 -6.54 15.46 -5.30
N PHE A 196 -7.31 15.33 -4.22
CA PHE A 196 -6.98 15.99 -2.95
C PHE A 196 -5.73 15.40 -2.28
N LEU A 197 -5.44 14.12 -2.44
CA LEU A 197 -4.19 13.52 -1.97
C LEU A 197 -2.97 14.07 -2.71
N LEU A 198 -3.06 14.25 -4.03
CA LEU A 198 -2.00 14.90 -4.82
C LEU A 198 -1.83 16.37 -4.45
N LEU A 199 -2.94 17.09 -4.25
CA LEU A 199 -2.91 18.48 -3.77
C LEU A 199 -2.30 18.56 -2.36
N HIS A 200 -2.60 17.64 -1.47
CA HIS A 200 -2.03 17.60 -0.12
C HIS A 200 -0.53 17.28 -0.16
N ALA A 201 -0.10 16.32 -0.99
CA ALA A 201 1.32 16.05 -1.21
C ALA A 201 2.07 17.30 -1.70
N ALA A 202 1.49 18.05 -2.63
CA ALA A 202 2.01 19.32 -3.10
C ALA A 202 2.02 20.40 -2.01
N ALA A 203 0.96 20.49 -1.22
CA ALA A 203 0.86 21.44 -0.11
C ALA A 203 1.93 21.18 0.96
N GLU A 204 2.22 19.92 1.28
CA GLU A 204 3.31 19.54 2.20
C GLU A 204 4.69 20.04 1.72
N LEU A 205 4.91 20.11 0.42
CA LEU A 205 6.19 20.53 -0.16
C LEU A 205 6.36 22.05 -0.20
N TRP A 206 5.30 22.79 -0.55
CA TRP A 206 5.42 24.19 -0.98
C TRP A 206 4.59 25.19 -0.19
N LEU A 207 3.62 24.74 0.62
CA LEU A 207 2.72 25.65 1.31
C LEU A 207 2.99 25.68 2.83
N PRO A 208 2.58 26.76 3.53
CA PRO A 208 2.60 26.82 4.99
C PRO A 208 1.75 25.72 5.64
N ALA A 209 2.12 25.31 6.85
CA ALA A 209 1.44 24.24 7.59
C ALA A 209 -0.07 24.46 7.71
N GLN A 210 -0.51 25.70 7.99
CA GLN A 210 -1.92 26.05 8.10
C GLN A 210 -2.68 25.85 6.78
N THR A 211 -2.07 26.17 5.62
CA THR A 211 -2.70 25.90 4.31
C THR A 211 -2.76 24.41 4.03
N ALA A 212 -1.68 23.68 4.34
CA ALA A 212 -1.66 22.22 4.22
C ALA A 212 -2.67 21.52 5.15
N ALA A 213 -3.05 22.14 6.28
CA ALA A 213 -4.10 21.63 7.17
C ALA A 213 -5.46 21.53 6.46
N PHE A 214 -5.85 22.54 5.68
CA PHE A 214 -7.13 22.52 4.95
C PHE A 214 -7.16 21.45 3.87
N THR A 215 -6.03 21.19 3.19
CA THR A 215 -5.94 20.08 2.23
C THR A 215 -6.00 18.72 2.94
N ALA A 216 -5.43 18.58 4.15
CA ALA A 216 -5.58 17.36 4.95
C ALA A 216 -7.05 17.11 5.35
N PHE A 217 -7.78 18.15 5.80
CA PHE A 217 -9.22 18.04 6.07
C PHE A 217 -10.00 17.62 4.84
N ALA A 218 -9.72 18.21 3.67
CA ALA A 218 -10.38 17.85 2.44
C ALA A 218 -10.16 16.35 2.10
N VAL A 219 -8.92 15.84 2.26
CA VAL A 219 -8.63 14.40 2.14
C VAL A 219 -9.43 13.59 3.15
N GLY A 220 -9.40 13.96 4.44
CA GLY A 220 -10.10 13.21 5.48
C GLY A 220 -11.61 13.11 5.22
N PHE A 221 -12.26 14.22 4.88
CA PHE A 221 -13.70 14.25 4.60
C PHE A 221 -14.08 13.46 3.34
N ILE A 222 -13.28 13.52 2.27
CA ILE A 222 -13.59 12.74 1.06
C ILE A 222 -13.39 11.23 1.28
N LEU A 223 -12.39 10.84 2.09
CA LEU A 223 -12.22 9.43 2.48
C LEU A 223 -13.41 8.94 3.32
N LEU A 224 -13.91 9.74 4.27
CA LEU A 224 -15.15 9.43 5.00
C LEU A 224 -16.34 9.29 4.06
N ALA A 225 -16.52 10.22 3.13
CA ALA A 225 -17.61 10.15 2.16
C ALA A 225 -17.53 8.89 1.27
N LYS A 226 -16.30 8.46 0.92
CA LYS A 226 -16.09 7.24 0.14
C LYS A 226 -16.54 5.97 0.88
N LEU A 227 -16.44 5.92 2.21
CA LEU A 227 -16.90 4.78 3.01
C LEU A 227 -18.38 4.43 2.77
N ARG A 228 -19.19 5.39 2.27
CA ARG A 228 -20.60 5.16 1.99
C ARG A 228 -20.83 3.97 1.02
N GLU A 229 -19.91 3.70 0.11
CA GLU A 229 -20.03 2.57 -0.83
C GLU A 229 -20.04 1.21 -0.13
N LEU A 230 -19.39 1.10 1.03
CA LEU A 230 -19.30 -0.12 1.84
C LEU A 230 -20.27 -0.11 3.04
N HIS A 231 -20.87 1.06 3.36
CA HIS A 231 -21.71 1.26 4.53
C HIS A 231 -23.12 0.71 4.31
N HIS A 232 -23.21 -0.61 4.14
CA HIS A 232 -24.46 -1.34 4.02
C HIS A 232 -24.43 -2.59 4.89
N HIS A 233 -25.54 -2.89 5.57
CA HIS A 233 -25.64 -3.99 6.52
C HIS A 233 -25.19 -5.34 5.92
N GLU A 234 -25.65 -5.71 4.72
CA GLU A 234 -25.29 -6.96 4.08
C GLU A 234 -23.78 -7.05 3.78
N LEU A 235 -23.16 -5.95 3.37
CA LEU A 235 -21.73 -5.89 3.13
C LEU A 235 -20.93 -6.00 4.45
N LEU A 236 -21.32 -5.22 5.47
CA LEU A 236 -20.62 -5.18 6.75
C LEU A 236 -20.76 -6.46 7.57
N ARG A 237 -21.62 -7.41 7.20
CA ARG A 237 -21.66 -8.77 7.78
C ARG A 237 -20.38 -9.55 7.47
N LYS A 238 -19.72 -9.27 6.33
CA LYS A 238 -18.50 -9.97 5.91
C LYS A 238 -17.27 -9.39 6.58
N HIS A 239 -16.44 -10.26 7.18
CA HIS A 239 -15.26 -9.82 7.93
C HIS A 239 -14.25 -9.06 7.07
N TYR A 240 -14.03 -9.45 5.80
CA TYR A 240 -13.12 -8.78 4.90
C TYR A 240 -13.62 -7.38 4.49
N ILE A 241 -14.94 -7.17 4.34
CA ILE A 241 -15.52 -5.84 4.13
C ILE A 241 -15.33 -4.96 5.37
N ARG A 242 -15.61 -5.48 6.57
CA ARG A 242 -15.37 -4.72 7.82
C ARG A 242 -13.92 -4.34 7.98
N THR A 243 -13.00 -5.27 7.70
CA THR A 243 -11.57 -4.97 7.74
C THR A 243 -11.24 -3.82 6.80
N TYR A 244 -11.64 -3.91 5.52
CA TYR A 244 -11.35 -2.88 4.54
C TYR A 244 -12.01 -1.54 4.90
N TYR A 245 -13.23 -1.56 5.41
CA TYR A 245 -13.93 -0.37 5.92
C TYR A 245 -13.14 0.34 7.02
N PHE A 246 -12.69 -0.40 8.05
CA PHE A 246 -11.93 0.19 9.15
C PHE A 246 -10.56 0.71 8.71
N LEU A 247 -9.88 0.06 7.77
CA LEU A 247 -8.61 0.56 7.22
C LEU A 247 -8.79 1.91 6.52
N GLN A 248 -9.84 2.07 5.73
CA GLN A 248 -10.18 3.34 5.10
C GLN A 248 -10.59 4.39 6.13
N LEU A 249 -11.32 4.00 7.17
CA LEU A 249 -11.69 4.88 8.27
C LEU A 249 -10.45 5.38 9.03
N PHE A 250 -9.45 4.52 9.27
CA PHE A 250 -8.19 4.92 9.91
C PHE A 250 -7.45 5.97 9.08
N ALA A 251 -7.38 5.77 7.76
CA ALA A 251 -6.79 6.76 6.87
C ALA A 251 -7.54 8.10 6.98
N ALA A 252 -8.88 8.09 6.95
CA ALA A 252 -9.68 9.30 7.05
C ALA A 252 -9.45 10.03 8.38
N ILE A 253 -9.49 9.31 9.51
CA ILE A 253 -9.22 9.87 10.85
C ILE A 253 -7.80 10.43 10.91
N GLY A 254 -6.80 9.71 10.38
CA GLY A 254 -5.41 10.16 10.34
C GLY A 254 -5.26 11.51 9.62
N TYR A 255 -5.91 11.70 8.48
CA TYR A 255 -5.87 12.99 7.76
C TYR A 255 -6.61 14.11 8.51
N LEU A 256 -7.76 13.83 9.11
CA LEU A 256 -8.47 14.82 9.91
C LEU A 256 -7.63 15.26 11.13
N TRP A 257 -7.04 14.30 11.81
CA TRP A 257 -6.16 14.56 12.95
C TRP A 257 -4.90 15.33 12.53
N MET A 258 -4.28 14.95 11.40
CA MET A 258 -3.15 15.69 10.81
C MET A 258 -3.51 17.15 10.53
N GLY A 259 -4.72 17.41 10.00
CA GLY A 259 -5.23 18.76 9.78
C GLY A 259 -5.34 19.55 11.09
N ILE A 260 -5.86 18.94 12.16
CA ILE A 260 -5.95 19.57 13.49
C ILE A 260 -4.55 19.93 13.99
N ASN A 261 -3.62 18.96 14.02
CA ASN A 261 -2.27 19.18 14.53
C ASN A 261 -1.54 20.30 13.79
N LYS A 262 -1.72 20.39 12.44
CA LYS A 262 -1.14 21.50 11.66
C LYS A 262 -1.73 22.86 11.98
N LEU A 263 -2.99 22.96 12.39
CA LEU A 263 -3.60 24.23 12.80
C LEU A 263 -3.13 24.70 14.16
N ILE A 264 -2.85 23.79 15.08
CA ILE A 264 -2.41 24.09 16.46
C ILE A 264 -0.89 23.98 16.65
N ASP A 265 -0.15 23.83 15.54
CA ASP A 265 1.32 23.70 15.48
C ASP A 265 1.87 22.50 16.29
N GLU A 266 1.12 21.39 16.31
CA GLU A 266 1.51 20.14 16.95
C GLU A 266 2.15 19.16 15.98
N PRO A 267 2.97 18.20 16.46
CA PRO A 267 3.60 17.18 15.61
C PRO A 267 2.58 16.34 14.83
N THR A 268 2.91 16.03 13.57
CA THR A 268 2.07 15.22 12.68
C THR A 268 2.53 13.77 12.55
N ALA A 269 3.49 13.31 13.35
CA ALA A 269 4.03 11.96 13.27
C ALA A 269 2.97 10.89 13.61
N ASP A 270 2.17 11.12 14.66
CA ASP A 270 1.18 10.15 15.12
C ASP A 270 0.01 9.98 14.15
N PRO A 271 -0.67 11.07 13.70
CA PRO A 271 -1.68 10.94 12.66
C PRO A 271 -1.10 10.37 11.35
N LEU A 272 0.16 10.65 11.02
CA LEU A 272 0.82 10.06 9.85
C LEU A 272 0.96 8.53 9.99
N HIS A 273 1.24 8.01 11.21
CA HIS A 273 1.28 6.56 11.43
C HIS A 273 -0.12 5.92 11.39
N MET A 274 -1.17 6.63 11.76
CA MET A 274 -2.54 6.17 11.53
C MET A 274 -2.80 5.97 10.01
N VAL A 275 -2.34 6.91 9.18
CA VAL A 275 -2.43 6.81 7.72
C VAL A 275 -1.55 5.69 7.19
N THR A 276 -0.28 5.60 7.61
CA THR A 276 0.68 4.63 7.04
C THR A 276 0.39 3.20 7.46
N LEU A 277 0.16 2.93 8.75
CA LEU A 277 -0.12 1.59 9.25
C LEU A 277 -1.58 1.19 8.98
N GLY A 278 -2.54 2.03 9.39
CA GLY A 278 -3.95 1.76 9.22
C GLY A 278 -4.38 1.83 7.75
N GLY A 279 -4.10 2.95 7.09
CA GLY A 279 -4.54 3.20 5.72
C GLY A 279 -3.72 2.44 4.68
N ILE A 280 -2.43 2.76 4.53
CA ILE A 280 -1.60 2.26 3.42
C ILE A 280 -1.24 0.80 3.62
N LEU A 281 -0.53 0.46 4.70
CA LEU A 281 -0.06 -0.90 4.95
C LEU A 281 -1.22 -1.88 5.09
N GLY A 282 -2.28 -1.47 5.77
CA GLY A 282 -3.49 -2.27 5.90
C GLY A 282 -4.17 -2.54 4.56
N SER A 283 -4.31 -1.52 3.70
CA SER A 283 -4.88 -1.70 2.36
C SER A 283 -4.00 -2.58 1.47
N MET A 284 -2.69 -2.44 1.55
CA MET A 284 -1.75 -3.34 0.86
C MET A 284 -1.86 -4.77 1.34
N MET A 285 -1.94 -4.99 2.66
CA MET A 285 -2.17 -6.34 3.21
C MET A 285 -3.45 -6.94 2.66
N MET A 286 -4.57 -6.19 2.61
CA MET A 286 -5.83 -6.67 2.02
C MET A 286 -5.67 -7.05 0.55
N ILE A 287 -4.91 -6.26 -0.23
CA ILE A 287 -4.60 -6.57 -1.63
C ILE A 287 -3.78 -7.86 -1.72
N TRP A 288 -2.74 -8.02 -0.89
CA TRP A 288 -1.90 -9.21 -0.91
C TRP A 288 -2.66 -10.47 -0.49
N LEU A 289 -3.53 -10.39 0.52
CA LEU A 289 -4.40 -11.49 0.93
C LEU A 289 -5.36 -11.88 -0.18
N THR A 290 -6.03 -10.90 -0.78
CA THR A 290 -7.04 -11.12 -1.82
C THR A 290 -6.40 -11.63 -3.11
N ALA A 291 -5.40 -10.92 -3.65
CA ALA A 291 -4.69 -11.32 -4.87
C ALA A 291 -3.93 -12.63 -4.67
N GLY A 292 -3.32 -12.84 -3.50
CA GLY A 292 -2.61 -14.06 -3.18
C GLY A 292 -3.50 -15.30 -3.19
N LEU A 293 -4.71 -15.20 -2.66
CA LEU A 293 -5.70 -16.28 -2.72
C LEU A 293 -6.25 -16.45 -4.15
N TRP A 294 -6.71 -15.36 -4.76
CA TRP A 294 -7.29 -15.35 -6.10
C TRP A 294 -6.35 -16.00 -7.11
N HIS A 295 -5.14 -15.48 -7.25
CA HIS A 295 -4.15 -16.02 -8.18
C HIS A 295 -3.52 -17.36 -7.74
N SER A 296 -4.01 -17.96 -6.67
CA SER A 296 -3.69 -19.33 -6.26
C SER A 296 -4.87 -20.29 -6.42
N GLY A 297 -5.94 -19.86 -7.12
CA GLY A 297 -7.09 -20.70 -7.47
C GLY A 297 -8.16 -20.82 -6.38
N PHE A 298 -8.15 -19.93 -5.37
CA PHE A 298 -9.20 -19.93 -4.35
C PHE A 298 -10.41 -19.12 -4.83
N THR A 299 -11.55 -19.78 -5.00
CA THR A 299 -12.80 -19.16 -5.49
C THR A 299 -13.58 -18.40 -4.41
N LYS A 300 -13.23 -18.57 -3.13
CA LYS A 300 -13.85 -17.87 -2.00
C LYS A 300 -12.82 -17.05 -1.23
N LEU A 301 -13.21 -15.82 -0.86
CA LEU A 301 -12.40 -14.93 -0.03
C LEU A 301 -12.57 -15.23 1.47
N ASP A 302 -12.26 -16.47 1.87
CA ASP A 302 -12.20 -16.84 3.28
C ASP A 302 -10.75 -16.79 3.78
N TYR A 303 -10.40 -15.67 4.43
CA TYR A 303 -9.03 -15.49 4.90
C TYR A 303 -8.65 -16.50 5.96
N PRO A 304 -7.50 -17.18 5.82
CA PRO A 304 -6.98 -18.13 6.81
C PRO A 304 -6.93 -17.50 8.21
N LYS A 305 -7.10 -18.33 9.26
CA LYS A 305 -7.13 -17.84 10.65
C LYS A 305 -5.89 -17.01 11.03
N LEU A 306 -4.70 -17.41 10.56
CA LEU A 306 -3.46 -16.66 10.80
C LEU A 306 -3.50 -15.26 10.17
N CYS A 307 -4.11 -15.12 8.99
CA CYS A 307 -4.27 -13.82 8.33
C CYS A 307 -5.27 -12.92 9.07
N ARG A 308 -6.32 -13.49 9.66
CA ARG A 308 -7.26 -12.73 10.51
C ARG A 308 -6.57 -12.22 11.78
N LEU A 309 -5.70 -13.07 12.38
CA LEU A 309 -4.85 -12.64 13.50
C LEU A 309 -3.86 -11.56 13.08
N ALA A 310 -3.24 -11.68 11.90
CA ALA A 310 -2.36 -10.65 11.37
C ALA A 310 -3.07 -9.30 11.22
N VAL A 311 -4.30 -9.30 10.70
CA VAL A 311 -5.14 -8.07 10.60
C VAL A 311 -5.41 -7.48 11.98
N LEU A 312 -5.73 -8.29 12.99
CA LEU A 312 -5.93 -7.81 14.36
C LEU A 312 -4.64 -7.18 14.92
N CYS A 313 -3.50 -7.84 14.75
CA CYS A 313 -2.19 -7.30 15.15
C CYS A 313 -1.90 -5.95 14.45
N LEU A 314 -2.24 -5.83 13.17
CA LEU A 314 -2.06 -4.59 12.41
C LEU A 314 -2.91 -3.43 12.97
N PHE A 315 -4.19 -3.68 13.26
CA PHE A 315 -5.06 -2.68 13.89
C PHE A 315 -4.53 -2.25 15.26
N THR A 316 -4.11 -3.23 16.09
CA THR A 316 -3.53 -2.95 17.40
C THR A 316 -2.23 -2.14 17.27
N ALA A 317 -1.36 -2.48 16.31
CA ALA A 317 -0.14 -1.74 16.05
C ALA A 317 -0.43 -0.30 15.63
N ALA A 318 -1.39 -0.08 14.73
CA ALA A 318 -1.78 1.25 14.26
C ALA A 318 -2.32 2.12 15.41
N LEU A 319 -3.22 1.57 16.24
CA LEU A 319 -3.76 2.28 17.40
C LEU A 319 -2.68 2.55 18.44
N SER A 320 -1.87 1.57 18.79
CA SER A 320 -0.79 1.72 19.76
C SER A 320 0.19 2.82 19.31
N ARG A 321 0.64 2.76 18.05
CA ARG A 321 1.62 3.70 17.50
C ARG A 321 1.06 5.13 17.37
N ALA A 322 -0.21 5.28 17.05
CA ALA A 322 -0.82 6.58 16.85
C ALA A 322 -1.34 7.21 18.15
N CYS A 323 -1.89 6.42 19.09
CA CYS A 323 -2.64 6.96 20.22
C CYS A 323 -1.90 6.88 21.57
N LEU A 324 -0.83 6.07 21.68
CA LEU A 324 -0.17 5.83 22.97
C LEU A 324 1.18 6.54 23.12
N MET A 325 1.48 7.54 22.31
CA MET A 325 2.73 8.31 22.35
C MET A 325 3.00 8.94 23.73
N TYR A 326 1.95 9.39 24.41
CA TYR A 326 2.07 10.06 25.71
C TYR A 326 2.10 9.10 26.90
N VAL A 327 2.06 7.78 26.65
CA VAL A 327 2.05 6.77 27.73
C VAL A 327 3.46 6.31 28.05
N ASP A 328 4.12 5.64 27.12
CA ASP A 328 5.46 5.10 27.28
C ASP A 328 6.01 4.65 25.92
N GLU A 329 7.34 4.72 25.74
CA GLU A 329 8.03 4.28 24.53
C GLU A 329 7.74 2.80 24.19
N LEU A 330 7.57 1.94 25.18
CA LEU A 330 7.17 0.55 25.01
C LEU A 330 5.90 0.45 24.16
N PHE A 331 4.89 1.29 24.44
CA PHE A 331 3.58 1.22 23.77
C PHE A 331 3.58 1.86 22.39
N PHE A 332 4.38 2.90 22.15
CA PHE A 332 4.30 3.59 20.86
C PHE A 332 5.43 3.26 19.88
N ILE A 333 6.51 2.60 20.30
CA ILE A 333 7.59 2.12 19.41
C ILE A 333 7.69 0.59 19.45
N THR A 334 7.98 0.02 20.63
CA THR A 334 8.34 -1.39 20.77
C THR A 334 7.19 -2.33 20.42
N ILE A 335 6.03 -2.15 21.01
CA ILE A 335 4.87 -3.01 20.75
C ILE A 335 4.43 -2.92 19.28
N PRO A 336 4.24 -1.74 18.67
CA PRO A 336 3.90 -1.67 17.25
C PRO A 336 4.94 -2.33 16.34
N ALA A 337 6.23 -2.15 16.60
CA ALA A 337 7.30 -2.76 15.80
C ALA A 337 7.21 -4.30 15.84
N ILE A 338 7.06 -4.88 17.03
CA ILE A 338 6.89 -6.33 17.21
C ILE A 338 5.59 -6.81 16.54
N LEU A 339 4.48 -6.10 16.73
CA LEU A 339 3.22 -6.48 16.12
C LEU A 339 3.27 -6.46 14.60
N ILE A 340 3.90 -5.44 13.98
CA ILE A 340 4.10 -5.40 12.52
C ILE A 340 4.99 -6.55 12.06
N ALA A 341 6.07 -6.87 12.76
CA ALA A 341 6.87 -8.04 12.43
C ALA A 341 6.03 -9.33 12.48
N ILE A 342 5.22 -9.52 13.52
CA ILE A 342 4.30 -10.66 13.64
C ILE A 342 3.30 -10.69 12.47
N VAL A 343 2.72 -9.56 12.06
CA VAL A 343 1.81 -9.47 10.91
C VAL A 343 2.42 -10.14 9.68
N PHE A 344 3.65 -9.78 9.34
CA PHE A 344 4.30 -10.29 8.13
C PHE A 344 4.88 -11.70 8.30
N VAL A 345 5.27 -12.10 9.51
CA VAL A 345 5.60 -13.51 9.80
C VAL A 345 4.37 -14.40 9.59
N LEU A 346 3.20 -14.01 10.09
CA LEU A 346 1.95 -14.76 9.89
C LEU A 346 1.54 -14.80 8.41
N TYR A 347 1.73 -13.69 7.67
CA TYR A 347 1.55 -13.65 6.23
C TYR A 347 2.46 -14.65 5.53
N LEU A 348 3.77 -14.61 5.78
CA LEU A 348 4.75 -15.52 5.18
C LEU A 348 4.46 -16.98 5.52
N ALA A 349 4.15 -17.29 6.77
CA ALA A 349 3.79 -18.64 7.22
C ALA A 349 2.56 -19.20 6.47
N THR A 350 1.65 -18.33 6.06
CA THR A 350 0.43 -18.71 5.32
C THR A 350 0.70 -18.77 3.80
N PHE A 351 1.27 -17.70 3.22
CA PHE A 351 1.30 -17.56 1.77
C PHE A 351 2.50 -18.22 1.09
N VAL A 352 3.63 -18.41 1.76
CA VAL A 352 4.76 -19.16 1.17
C VAL A 352 4.35 -20.60 0.81
N PRO A 353 3.69 -21.38 1.71
CA PRO A 353 3.16 -22.69 1.33
C PRO A 353 2.12 -22.62 0.22
N ILE A 354 1.17 -21.66 0.26
CA ILE A 354 0.16 -21.48 -0.78
C ILE A 354 0.83 -21.26 -2.14
N PHE A 355 1.77 -20.32 -2.22
CA PHE A 355 2.48 -20.00 -3.47
C PHE A 355 3.35 -21.13 -4.01
N ARG A 356 3.86 -22.00 -3.13
CA ARG A 356 4.65 -23.18 -3.55
C ARG A 356 3.77 -24.31 -4.11
N ASN A 357 2.61 -24.51 -3.52
CA ASN A 357 1.79 -25.69 -3.76
C ASN A 357 0.74 -25.46 -4.87
N ASN A 358 0.29 -24.22 -5.08
CA ASN A 358 -0.74 -23.91 -6.06
C ASN A 358 -0.13 -23.28 -7.33
N ALA A 359 -0.65 -23.62 -8.50
CA ALA A 359 -0.30 -22.95 -9.74
C ALA A 359 -0.78 -21.49 -9.71
N PHE A 360 -0.13 -20.60 -10.47
CA PHE A 360 -0.65 -19.27 -10.70
C PHE A 360 -1.79 -19.36 -11.73
N THR A 361 -2.89 -18.70 -11.46
CA THR A 361 -4.02 -18.58 -12.38
C THR A 361 -4.47 -17.12 -12.45
N ASP A 362 -4.90 -16.68 -13.64
CA ASP A 362 -5.49 -15.36 -13.86
C ASP A 362 -7.01 -15.39 -13.58
N ASP A 363 -7.64 -16.57 -13.72
CA ASP A 363 -9.06 -16.77 -13.50
C ASP A 363 -9.28 -18.07 -12.69
N PRO A 364 -9.66 -18.00 -11.42
CA PRO A 364 -10.01 -19.17 -10.63
C PRO A 364 -11.40 -19.67 -11.07
N GLU A 365 -11.46 -20.84 -11.65
CA GLU A 365 -12.70 -21.54 -11.99
C GLU A 365 -13.55 -21.91 -10.77
#